data_780af4b754114424912a5aa588b4cd1d
#
_entry.id   780af4b754114424912a5aa588b4cd1d
#
_cell.length_a   1.000
_cell.length_b   1.000
_cell.length_c   1.000
_cell.angle_alpha   90.00
_cell.angle_beta   90.00
_cell.angle_gamma   90.00
#
_symmetry.space_group_name_H-M   'P 1'
#
loop_
_entity.id
_entity.type
_entity.pdbx_description
1 polymer ?
#
loop_
_entity_poly.entity_id
_entity_poly.type
_entity_poly.pdbx_seq_one_letter_code
_entity_poly.pdbx_strand_id
1 'polypeptide(L)'
;MESNVGFAHYWAQGDAVSHTVAYLLLLMSIASWFYILSKAWSAWRIRRGSNALEQFWQAPTLSDAMAAMQQVDSELIYTPMAERAAEAASISTRQQATPSLNAATDPGELITRTLRREINRVSARLERGLTLLASVGSTAPFVGLFGTVWGIYHALAAVSASGTVQIDKVAGPVGEALIMTALGLVVAIPAVLAYNAFTRINRVVLAELDGFAHDLHAYLTTGERVGGMRK
;
A
#
# COMPACT_ATOMS: atom_id res chain seq x y z
N MET A 1 -20.82 -2.99 -45.18
CA MET A 1 -21.44 -3.46 -43.91
C MET A 1 -20.41 -3.25 -42.82
N GLU A 2 -20.46 -2.08 -42.19
CA GLU A 2 -19.61 -1.82 -41.03
C GLU A 2 -20.10 -2.72 -39.90
N SER A 3 -19.28 -3.67 -39.52
CA SER A 3 -19.52 -4.47 -38.32
C SER A 3 -19.37 -3.52 -37.12
N ASN A 4 -20.49 -3.06 -36.56
CA ASN A 4 -20.53 -2.43 -35.27
C ASN A 4 -20.12 -3.43 -34.16
N VAL A 5 -18.88 -3.97 -34.27
CA VAL A 5 -18.24 -4.74 -33.23
C VAL A 5 -17.73 -3.72 -32.22
N GLY A 6 -18.63 -3.17 -31.43
CA GLY A 6 -18.31 -2.18 -30.41
C GLY A 6 -18.73 -2.67 -29.05
N PHE A 7 -18.09 -2.12 -28.01
CA PHE A 7 -18.41 -2.35 -26.61
C PHE A 7 -19.92 -2.23 -26.30
N ALA A 8 -20.65 -1.38 -27.03
CA ALA A 8 -22.11 -1.23 -26.94
C ALA A 8 -22.87 -2.49 -27.40
N HIS A 9 -22.39 -3.21 -28.42
CA HIS A 9 -23.00 -4.44 -28.89
C HIS A 9 -22.79 -5.58 -27.89
N TYR A 10 -21.57 -5.70 -27.35
CA TYR A 10 -21.24 -6.61 -26.26
C TYR A 10 -22.17 -6.39 -25.04
N TRP A 11 -22.37 -5.11 -24.68
CA TRP A 11 -23.21 -4.77 -23.52
C TRP A 11 -24.69 -5.13 -23.74
N ALA A 12 -25.19 -4.97 -24.96
CA ALA A 12 -26.59 -5.26 -25.28
C ALA A 12 -26.93 -6.78 -25.34
N GLN A 13 -25.93 -7.62 -25.61
CA GLN A 13 -26.11 -9.09 -25.73
C GLN A 13 -25.65 -9.87 -24.49
N GLY A 14 -24.96 -9.21 -23.54
CA GLY A 14 -24.47 -9.83 -22.32
C GLY A 14 -25.60 -10.33 -21.42
N ASP A 15 -25.41 -11.51 -20.83
CA ASP A 15 -26.30 -12.04 -19.80
C ASP A 15 -25.97 -11.42 -18.41
N ALA A 16 -26.79 -11.73 -17.40
CA ALA A 16 -26.62 -11.22 -16.04
C ALA A 16 -25.25 -11.57 -15.43
N VAL A 17 -24.68 -12.73 -15.79
CA VAL A 17 -23.36 -13.16 -15.28
C VAL A 17 -22.24 -12.35 -15.93
N SER A 18 -22.28 -12.15 -17.25
CA SER A 18 -21.32 -11.34 -17.97
C SER A 18 -21.28 -9.89 -17.45
N HIS A 19 -22.45 -9.29 -17.22
CA HIS A 19 -22.55 -7.97 -16.59
C HIS A 19 -21.97 -7.95 -15.17
N THR A 20 -22.27 -8.97 -14.36
CA THR A 20 -21.74 -9.07 -12.99
C THR A 20 -20.21 -9.13 -12.98
N VAL A 21 -19.62 -9.94 -13.88
CA VAL A 21 -18.15 -10.02 -14.03
C VAL A 21 -17.57 -8.69 -14.46
N ALA A 22 -18.19 -8.00 -15.43
CA ALA A 22 -17.74 -6.69 -15.88
C ALA A 22 -17.79 -5.63 -14.76
N TYR A 23 -18.89 -5.58 -13.99
CA TYR A 23 -19.00 -4.66 -12.85
C TYR A 23 -18.00 -5.00 -11.74
N LEU A 24 -17.75 -6.27 -11.48
CA LEU A 24 -16.75 -6.69 -10.50
C LEU A 24 -15.36 -6.22 -10.92
N LEU A 25 -14.96 -6.44 -12.18
CA LEU A 25 -13.68 -5.95 -12.71
C LEU A 25 -13.59 -4.43 -12.68
N LEU A 26 -14.68 -3.72 -13.00
CA LEU A 26 -14.73 -2.26 -12.91
C LEU A 26 -14.50 -1.77 -11.47
N LEU A 27 -15.20 -2.38 -10.50
CA LEU A 27 -15.05 -2.06 -9.08
C LEU A 27 -13.62 -2.34 -8.59
N MET A 28 -13.05 -3.48 -8.97
CA MET A 28 -11.65 -3.82 -8.67
C MET A 28 -10.69 -2.79 -9.28
N SER A 29 -10.93 -2.34 -10.51
CA SER A 29 -10.14 -1.32 -11.19
C SER A 29 -10.20 0.02 -10.45
N ILE A 30 -11.41 0.50 -10.13
CA ILE A 30 -11.60 1.78 -9.40
C ILE A 30 -10.89 1.72 -8.04
N ALA A 31 -11.08 0.65 -7.28
CA ALA A 31 -10.42 0.46 -5.99
C ALA A 31 -8.89 0.45 -6.12
N SER A 32 -8.34 -0.26 -7.13
CA SER A 32 -6.91 -0.28 -7.39
C SER A 32 -6.36 1.10 -7.70
N TRP A 33 -6.97 1.82 -8.63
CA TRP A 33 -6.52 3.16 -9.01
C TRP A 33 -6.61 4.16 -7.85
N PHE A 34 -7.65 4.06 -7.01
CA PHE A 34 -7.75 4.87 -5.81
C PHE A 34 -6.53 4.67 -4.88
N TYR A 35 -6.17 3.41 -4.60
CA TYR A 35 -5.00 3.13 -3.76
C TYR A 35 -3.68 3.46 -4.43
N ILE A 36 -3.55 3.23 -5.75
CA ILE A 36 -2.35 3.59 -6.52
C ILE A 36 -2.10 5.09 -6.41
N LEU A 37 -3.09 5.91 -6.70
CA LEU A 37 -2.95 7.37 -6.67
C LEU A 37 -2.72 7.90 -5.25
N SER A 38 -3.46 7.40 -4.26
CA SER A 38 -3.28 7.75 -2.86
C SER A 38 -1.87 7.43 -2.36
N LYS A 39 -1.36 6.23 -2.65
CA LYS A 39 -0.01 5.81 -2.26
C LYS A 39 1.09 6.53 -3.03
N ALA A 40 0.89 6.80 -4.31
CA ALA A 40 1.84 7.59 -5.11
C ALA A 40 1.99 9.00 -4.53
N TRP A 41 0.88 9.62 -4.13
CA TRP A 41 0.88 10.93 -3.49
C TRP A 41 1.62 10.92 -2.15
N SER A 42 1.31 9.96 -1.29
CA SER A 42 2.00 9.79 0.00
C SER A 42 3.50 9.54 -0.18
N ALA A 43 3.88 8.63 -1.09
CA ALA A 43 5.29 8.35 -1.39
C ALA A 43 6.05 9.58 -1.93
N TRP A 44 5.39 10.40 -2.72
CA TRP A 44 5.98 11.65 -3.20
C TRP A 44 6.18 12.67 -2.06
N ARG A 45 5.22 12.78 -1.13
CA ARG A 45 5.36 13.63 0.06
C ARG A 45 6.49 13.16 0.97
N ILE A 46 6.61 11.85 1.22
CA ILE A 46 7.72 11.28 2.00
C ILE A 46 9.06 11.63 1.39
N ARG A 47 9.21 11.47 0.07
CA ARG A 47 10.47 11.80 -0.62
C ARG A 47 10.85 13.28 -0.53
N ARG A 48 9.87 14.18 -0.49
CA ARG A 48 10.14 15.62 -0.26
C ARG A 48 10.63 15.91 1.14
N GLY A 49 10.24 15.08 2.12
CA GLY A 49 10.69 15.17 3.51
C GLY A 49 12.02 14.45 3.80
N SER A 50 12.76 13.98 2.80
CA SER A 50 13.99 13.18 2.99
C SER A 50 15.09 13.90 3.81
N ASN A 51 15.06 15.23 3.87
CA ASN A 51 16.02 16.02 4.65
C ASN A 51 15.60 16.21 6.13
N ALA A 52 14.45 15.68 6.54
CA ALA A 52 13.94 15.85 7.91
C ALA A 52 14.90 15.30 8.96
N LEU A 53 15.50 14.14 8.69
CA LEU A 53 16.47 13.51 9.61
C LEU A 53 17.77 14.30 9.72
N GLU A 54 18.24 14.87 8.61
CA GLU A 54 19.45 15.69 8.63
C GLU A 54 19.23 16.99 9.41
N GLN A 55 18.10 17.66 9.17
CA GLN A 55 17.72 18.88 9.91
C GLN A 55 17.51 18.59 11.40
N PHE A 56 16.93 17.45 11.76
CA PHE A 56 16.80 17.02 13.15
C PHE A 56 18.14 16.97 13.86
N TRP A 57 19.15 16.34 13.26
CA TRP A 57 20.46 16.19 13.88
C TRP A 57 21.36 17.41 13.83
N GLN A 58 21.01 18.43 13.03
CA GLN A 58 21.72 19.71 12.99
C GLN A 58 21.19 20.72 14.01
N ALA A 59 20.03 20.48 14.61
CA ALA A 59 19.43 21.39 15.57
C ALA A 59 20.20 21.45 16.90
N PRO A 60 20.28 22.63 17.56
CA PRO A 60 21.05 22.82 18.79
C PRO A 60 20.41 22.14 20.01
N THR A 61 19.08 21.99 20.03
CA THR A 61 18.34 21.34 21.13
C THR A 61 17.34 20.33 20.58
N LEU A 62 16.92 19.37 21.42
CA LEU A 62 15.92 18.39 21.05
C LEU A 62 14.55 19.03 20.72
N SER A 63 14.19 20.13 21.41
CA SER A 63 12.96 20.89 21.12
C SER A 63 13.03 21.55 19.75
N ASP A 64 14.16 22.15 19.37
CA ASP A 64 14.34 22.76 18.06
C ASP A 64 14.36 21.69 16.96
N ALA A 65 14.98 20.54 17.23
CA ALA A 65 15.00 19.39 16.34
C ALA A 65 13.57 18.88 16.02
N MET A 66 12.74 18.74 17.06
CA MET A 66 11.33 18.33 16.87
C MET A 66 10.53 19.39 16.12
N ALA A 67 10.71 20.68 16.42
CA ALA A 67 10.03 21.77 15.72
C ALA A 67 10.41 21.83 14.23
N ALA A 68 11.69 21.66 13.90
CA ALA A 68 12.17 21.61 12.52
C ALA A 68 11.59 20.38 11.77
N MET A 69 11.59 19.22 12.42
CA MET A 69 11.05 17.98 11.85
C MET A 69 9.55 18.09 11.55
N GLN A 70 8.76 18.68 12.46
CA GLN A 70 7.31 18.87 12.25
C GLN A 70 6.97 19.64 10.98
N GLN A 71 7.81 20.58 10.57
CA GLN A 71 7.58 21.36 9.35
C GLN A 71 7.81 20.56 8.06
N VAL A 72 8.65 19.54 8.10
CA VAL A 72 9.09 18.77 6.92
C VAL A 72 8.42 17.40 6.86
N ASP A 73 8.17 16.76 8.01
CA ASP A 73 7.55 15.42 8.13
C ASP A 73 6.03 15.47 7.93
N SER A 74 5.61 15.81 6.74
CA SER A 74 4.18 15.98 6.40
C SER A 74 3.35 14.70 6.50
N GLU A 75 3.98 13.53 6.49
CA GLU A 75 3.32 12.23 6.67
C GLU A 75 3.40 11.70 8.10
N LEU A 76 3.98 12.46 9.03
CA LEU A 76 4.12 12.09 10.44
C LEU A 76 4.75 10.70 10.62
N ILE A 77 5.89 10.49 9.97
CA ILE A 77 6.64 9.22 10.03
C ILE A 77 7.64 9.25 11.19
N TYR A 78 8.40 10.35 11.29
CA TYR A 78 9.51 10.50 12.24
C TYR A 78 9.11 11.28 13.49
N THR A 79 8.29 12.33 13.33
CA THR A 79 7.89 13.23 14.41
C THR A 79 7.23 12.52 15.58
N PRO A 80 6.20 11.64 15.40
CA PRO A 80 5.56 10.96 16.51
C PRO A 80 6.50 10.01 17.25
N MET A 81 7.50 9.45 16.57
CA MET A 81 8.51 8.60 17.17
C MET A 81 9.42 9.42 18.10
N ALA A 82 9.92 10.58 17.63
CA ALA A 82 10.78 11.44 18.40
C ALA A 82 10.08 11.99 19.66
N GLU A 83 8.84 12.44 19.52
CA GLU A 83 8.03 12.96 20.63
C GLU A 83 7.80 11.90 21.71
N ARG A 84 7.37 10.70 21.32
CA ARG A 84 7.06 9.63 22.27
C ARG A 84 8.29 9.03 22.92
N ALA A 85 9.40 8.96 22.19
CA ALA A 85 10.67 8.51 22.76
C ALA A 85 11.20 9.52 23.79
N ALA A 86 11.11 10.83 23.51
CA ALA A 86 11.48 11.89 24.44
C ALA A 86 10.57 11.89 25.68
N GLU A 87 9.26 11.68 25.51
CA GLU A 87 8.32 11.51 26.62
C GLU A 87 8.68 10.30 27.50
N ALA A 88 8.96 9.14 26.88
CA ALA A 88 9.38 7.93 27.60
C ALA A 88 10.66 8.16 28.39
N ALA A 89 11.66 8.87 27.84
CA ALA A 89 12.89 9.24 28.52
C ALA A 89 12.60 10.15 29.72
N SER A 90 11.73 11.16 29.59
CA SER A 90 11.36 12.08 30.67
C SER A 90 10.63 11.38 31.82
N ILE A 91 9.72 10.44 31.50
CA ILE A 91 9.02 9.61 32.50
C ILE A 91 10.02 8.76 33.27
N SER A 92 10.93 8.13 32.58
CA SER A 92 11.97 7.30 33.18
C SER A 92 12.83 8.07 34.18
N THR A 93 13.26 9.28 33.84
CA THR A 93 14.02 10.17 34.73
C THR A 93 13.21 10.55 35.97
N ARG A 94 11.91 10.79 35.84
CA ARG A 94 11.03 11.11 36.98
C ARG A 94 10.78 9.89 37.87
N GLN A 95 10.64 8.70 37.32
CA GLN A 95 10.39 7.46 38.06
C GLN A 95 11.59 7.02 38.89
N GLN A 96 12.81 7.33 38.47
CA GLN A 96 14.00 7.11 39.28
C GLN A 96 14.00 7.95 40.58
N ALA A 97 13.28 9.07 40.58
CA ALA A 97 13.14 9.95 41.73
C ALA A 97 12.03 9.53 42.72
N THR A 98 11.12 8.63 42.36
CA THR A 98 9.99 8.19 43.20
C THR A 98 9.81 6.66 43.16
N PRO A 99 9.86 5.94 44.30
CA PRO A 99 9.64 4.50 44.32
C PRO A 99 8.21 4.16 43.89
N SER A 100 8.05 3.51 42.73
CA SER A 100 6.76 2.99 42.24
C SER A 100 6.92 1.59 41.72
N LEU A 101 5.81 0.84 41.54
CA LEU A 101 5.82 -0.50 40.96
C LEU A 101 6.44 -0.56 39.56
N ASN A 102 6.49 0.57 38.85
CA ASN A 102 7.15 0.72 37.55
C ASN A 102 8.64 1.11 37.64
N ALA A 103 9.15 1.42 38.83
CA ALA A 103 10.55 1.81 39.04
C ALA A 103 11.57 0.67 38.79
N ALA A 104 11.09 -0.56 38.60
CA ALA A 104 11.92 -1.73 38.28
C ALA A 104 12.22 -1.87 36.78
N THR A 105 11.66 -1.02 35.91
CA THR A 105 11.89 -1.10 34.45
C THR A 105 13.11 -0.25 34.09
N ASP A 106 14.10 -0.86 33.45
CA ASP A 106 15.25 -0.14 32.91
C ASP A 106 14.79 0.98 31.94
N PRO A 107 15.27 2.24 32.13
CA PRO A 107 14.97 3.36 31.24
C PRO A 107 15.15 3.05 29.76
N GLY A 108 16.23 2.36 29.41
CA GLY A 108 16.53 1.98 28.05
C GLY A 108 15.47 0.99 27.48
N GLU A 109 14.93 0.12 28.33
CA GLU A 109 13.89 -0.82 27.92
C GLU A 109 12.57 -0.11 27.58
N LEU A 110 12.17 0.89 28.38
CA LEU A 110 10.95 1.68 28.11
C LEU A 110 11.05 2.43 26.79
N ILE A 111 12.19 3.07 26.54
CA ILE A 111 12.46 3.77 25.26
C ILE A 111 12.43 2.77 24.10
N THR A 112 13.10 1.62 24.23
CA THR A 112 13.14 0.57 23.20
C THR A 112 11.73 0.06 22.85
N ARG A 113 10.90 -0.23 23.87
CA ARG A 113 9.52 -0.68 23.66
C ARG A 113 8.67 0.40 22.96
N THR A 114 8.88 1.66 23.31
CA THR A 114 8.18 2.79 22.68
C THR A 114 8.56 2.94 21.22
N LEU A 115 9.85 2.92 20.90
CA LEU A 115 10.37 3.00 19.53
C LEU A 115 9.84 1.85 18.66
N ARG A 116 9.92 0.60 19.15
CA ARG A 116 9.37 -0.57 18.41
C ARG A 116 7.88 -0.44 18.15
N ARG A 117 7.12 0.08 19.12
CA ARG A 117 5.67 0.28 18.94
C ARG A 117 5.38 1.31 17.86
N GLU A 118 6.18 2.37 17.76
CA GLU A 118 6.02 3.38 16.70
C GLU A 118 6.43 2.84 15.33
N ILE A 119 7.52 2.07 15.22
CA ILE A 119 7.90 1.39 13.97
C ILE A 119 6.75 0.50 13.48
N ASN A 120 6.19 -0.33 14.36
CA ASN A 120 5.07 -1.21 13.98
C ASN A 120 3.82 -0.41 13.56
N ARG A 121 3.56 0.74 14.19
CA ARG A 121 2.43 1.61 13.83
C ARG A 121 2.63 2.23 12.45
N VAL A 122 3.83 2.71 12.14
CA VAL A 122 4.16 3.26 10.82
C VAL A 122 4.11 2.16 9.77
N SER A 123 4.67 0.96 10.04
CA SER A 123 4.59 -0.20 9.15
C SER A 123 3.15 -0.54 8.78
N ALA A 124 2.28 -0.70 9.78
CA ALA A 124 0.86 -0.99 9.55
C ALA A 124 0.15 0.10 8.72
N ARG A 125 0.52 1.38 8.89
CA ARG A 125 -0.01 2.49 8.10
C ARG A 125 0.50 2.47 6.65
N LEU A 126 1.79 2.21 6.46
CA LEU A 126 2.40 2.11 5.13
C LEU A 126 1.88 0.91 4.34
N GLU A 127 1.56 -0.20 5.00
CA GLU A 127 1.03 -1.41 4.38
C GLU A 127 -0.46 -1.32 4.05
N ARG A 128 -1.18 -0.36 4.61
CA ARG A 128 -2.62 -0.21 4.37
C ARG A 128 -2.91 -0.03 2.88
N GLY A 129 -3.82 -0.86 2.37
CA GLY A 129 -4.21 -0.90 0.96
C GLY A 129 -3.31 -1.74 0.05
N LEU A 130 -2.09 -2.12 0.47
CA LEU A 130 -1.24 -3.02 -0.33
C LEU A 130 -1.85 -4.41 -0.46
N THR A 131 -2.48 -4.91 0.60
CA THR A 131 -3.19 -6.20 0.57
C THR A 131 -4.30 -6.20 -0.50
N LEU A 132 -5.03 -5.08 -0.66
CA LEU A 132 -6.05 -4.97 -1.70
C LEU A 132 -5.40 -5.01 -3.09
N LEU A 133 -4.32 -4.26 -3.33
CA LEU A 133 -3.60 -4.29 -4.61
C LEU A 133 -3.08 -5.69 -4.94
N ALA A 134 -2.53 -6.40 -3.95
CA ALA A 134 -2.08 -7.78 -4.11
C ALA A 134 -3.27 -8.71 -4.46
N SER A 135 -4.39 -8.58 -3.74
CA SER A 135 -5.59 -9.38 -3.98
C SER A 135 -6.17 -9.12 -5.37
N VAL A 136 -6.33 -7.86 -5.77
CA VAL A 136 -6.80 -7.51 -7.12
C VAL A 136 -5.85 -8.05 -8.18
N GLY A 137 -4.55 -7.84 -8.02
CA GLY A 137 -3.54 -8.31 -8.96
C GLY A 137 -3.55 -9.83 -9.16
N SER A 138 -3.80 -10.59 -8.08
CA SER A 138 -3.85 -12.06 -8.14
C SER A 138 -5.21 -12.61 -8.58
N THR A 139 -6.33 -11.93 -8.33
CA THR A 139 -7.68 -12.49 -8.58
C THR A 139 -8.34 -11.96 -9.85
N ALA A 140 -8.03 -10.71 -10.28
CA ALA A 140 -8.68 -10.12 -11.45
C ALA A 140 -8.51 -10.95 -12.76
N PRO A 141 -7.34 -11.59 -13.04
CA PRO A 141 -7.20 -12.44 -14.22
C PRO A 141 -8.16 -13.65 -14.18
N PHE A 142 -8.38 -14.24 -13.00
CA PHE A 142 -9.27 -15.37 -12.83
C PHE A 142 -10.74 -14.95 -12.96
N VAL A 143 -11.10 -13.75 -12.49
CA VAL A 143 -12.43 -13.18 -12.71
C VAL A 143 -12.68 -12.96 -14.21
N GLY A 144 -11.70 -12.44 -14.95
CA GLY A 144 -11.77 -12.30 -16.40
C GLY A 144 -11.87 -13.64 -17.11
N LEU A 145 -11.07 -14.63 -16.71
CA LEU A 145 -11.13 -15.99 -17.23
C LEU A 145 -12.50 -16.63 -16.98
N PHE A 146 -13.06 -16.47 -15.80
CA PHE A 146 -14.42 -16.97 -15.50
C PHE A 146 -15.44 -16.39 -16.49
N GLY A 147 -15.38 -15.08 -16.76
CA GLY A 147 -16.25 -14.44 -17.75
C GLY A 147 -16.06 -15.02 -19.15
N THR A 148 -14.83 -15.35 -19.54
CA THR A 148 -14.55 -16.00 -20.84
C THR A 148 -15.16 -17.39 -20.91
N VAL A 149 -14.93 -18.21 -19.90
CA VAL A 149 -15.44 -19.60 -19.86
C VAL A 149 -16.97 -19.60 -19.90
N TRP A 150 -17.59 -18.69 -19.15
CA TRP A 150 -19.04 -18.53 -19.14
C TRP A 150 -19.60 -18.13 -20.52
N GLY A 151 -19.01 -17.12 -21.17
CA GLY A 151 -19.43 -16.67 -22.49
C GLY A 151 -19.28 -17.72 -23.58
N ILE A 152 -18.17 -18.46 -23.58
CA ILE A 152 -17.94 -19.56 -24.52
C ILE A 152 -18.96 -20.68 -24.29
N TYR A 153 -19.23 -21.05 -23.04
CA TYR A 153 -20.22 -22.06 -22.70
C TYR A 153 -21.59 -21.69 -23.27
N HIS A 154 -22.06 -20.45 -23.09
CA HIS A 154 -23.35 -20.00 -23.61
C HIS A 154 -23.40 -19.96 -25.14
N ALA A 155 -22.31 -19.53 -25.80
CA ALA A 155 -22.21 -19.55 -27.25
C ALA A 155 -22.35 -20.96 -27.81
N LEU A 156 -21.67 -21.94 -27.21
CA LEU A 156 -21.76 -23.34 -27.63
C LEU A 156 -23.12 -23.97 -27.32
N ALA A 157 -23.74 -23.63 -26.19
CA ALA A 157 -25.09 -24.09 -25.83
C ALA A 157 -26.15 -23.61 -26.84
N ALA A 158 -26.06 -22.32 -27.26
CA ALA A 158 -26.95 -21.74 -28.26
C ALA A 158 -26.82 -22.42 -29.63
N VAL A 159 -25.60 -22.77 -30.06
CA VAL A 159 -25.36 -23.51 -31.30
C VAL A 159 -25.93 -24.93 -31.23
N SER A 160 -25.71 -25.62 -30.11
CA SER A 160 -26.28 -26.96 -29.89
C SER A 160 -27.81 -26.98 -29.97
N ALA A 161 -28.47 -25.96 -29.42
CA ALA A 161 -29.93 -25.82 -29.47
C ALA A 161 -30.44 -25.50 -30.88
N SER A 162 -29.67 -24.83 -31.74
CA SER A 162 -30.09 -24.46 -33.11
C SER A 162 -29.96 -25.61 -34.13
N GLY A 163 -29.29 -26.71 -33.79
CA GLY A 163 -29.08 -27.88 -34.66
C GLY A 163 -28.22 -27.64 -35.90
N THR A 164 -27.76 -26.40 -36.10
CA THR A 164 -26.90 -26.01 -37.26
C THR A 164 -25.60 -25.41 -36.79
N VAL A 165 -24.48 -26.05 -37.11
CA VAL A 165 -23.13 -25.53 -36.81
C VAL A 165 -22.78 -24.49 -37.88
N GLN A 166 -22.99 -23.22 -37.59
CA GLN A 166 -22.55 -22.10 -38.43
C GLN A 166 -21.44 -21.35 -37.69
N ILE A 167 -20.25 -21.27 -38.27
CA ILE A 167 -19.09 -20.61 -37.68
C ILE A 167 -19.40 -19.15 -37.38
N ASP A 168 -20.14 -18.46 -38.22
CA ASP A 168 -20.51 -17.05 -38.05
C ASP A 168 -21.34 -16.79 -36.78
N LYS A 169 -22.08 -17.80 -36.29
CA LYS A 169 -22.87 -17.69 -35.04
C LYS A 169 -22.03 -17.90 -33.78
N VAL A 170 -20.82 -18.44 -33.90
CA VAL A 170 -19.93 -18.76 -32.77
C VAL A 170 -18.81 -17.75 -32.67
N ALA A 171 -18.29 -17.29 -33.79
CA ALA A 171 -17.10 -16.42 -33.83
C ALA A 171 -17.30 -15.09 -33.10
N GLY A 172 -18.45 -14.46 -33.24
CA GLY A 172 -18.81 -13.22 -32.53
C GLY A 172 -18.81 -13.38 -31.01
N PRO A 173 -19.70 -14.21 -30.43
CA PRO A 173 -19.79 -14.42 -28.99
C PRO A 173 -18.50 -14.95 -28.34
N VAL A 174 -17.74 -15.81 -29.03
CA VAL A 174 -16.43 -16.27 -28.53
C VAL A 174 -15.41 -15.14 -28.53
N GLY A 175 -15.37 -14.32 -29.60
CA GLY A 175 -14.51 -13.13 -29.63
C GLY A 175 -14.83 -12.14 -28.51
N GLU A 176 -16.10 -11.91 -28.25
CA GLU A 176 -16.56 -11.05 -27.15
C GLU A 176 -16.19 -11.64 -25.78
N ALA A 177 -16.33 -12.95 -25.58
CA ALA A 177 -15.92 -13.59 -24.35
C ALA A 177 -14.43 -13.36 -24.07
N LEU A 178 -13.54 -13.46 -25.07
CA LEU A 178 -12.09 -13.23 -24.90
C LEU A 178 -11.74 -11.82 -24.37
N ILE A 179 -12.58 -10.81 -24.64
CA ILE A 179 -12.39 -9.47 -24.12
C ILE A 179 -12.40 -9.45 -22.58
N MET A 180 -13.19 -10.33 -21.92
CA MET A 180 -13.24 -10.41 -20.46
C MET A 180 -11.89 -10.79 -19.85
N THR A 181 -11.16 -11.74 -20.44
CA THR A 181 -9.80 -12.06 -19.97
C THR A 181 -8.86 -10.89 -20.17
N ALA A 182 -8.93 -10.20 -21.30
CA ALA A 182 -8.12 -9.02 -21.54
C ALA A 182 -8.40 -7.91 -20.50
N LEU A 183 -9.67 -7.66 -20.16
CA LEU A 183 -10.07 -6.73 -19.11
C LEU A 183 -9.52 -7.15 -17.73
N GLY A 184 -9.60 -8.43 -17.40
CA GLY A 184 -9.00 -8.96 -16.16
C GLY A 184 -7.50 -8.66 -16.06
N LEU A 185 -6.74 -8.83 -17.15
CA LEU A 185 -5.32 -8.51 -17.22
C LEU A 185 -5.05 -7.00 -17.13
N VAL A 186 -5.85 -6.18 -17.82
CA VAL A 186 -5.73 -4.70 -17.76
C VAL A 186 -5.92 -4.19 -16.33
N VAL A 187 -6.78 -4.82 -15.53
CA VAL A 187 -6.99 -4.47 -14.11
C VAL A 187 -5.85 -5.00 -13.24
N ALA A 188 -5.39 -6.23 -13.49
CA ALA A 188 -4.39 -6.89 -12.65
C ALA A 188 -2.99 -6.28 -12.78
N ILE A 189 -2.54 -6.00 -14.00
CA ILE A 189 -1.16 -5.58 -14.26
C ILE A 189 -0.79 -4.31 -13.49
N PRO A 190 -1.56 -3.19 -13.56
CA PRO A 190 -1.26 -2.00 -12.78
C PRO A 190 -1.24 -2.26 -11.27
N ALA A 191 -2.16 -3.10 -10.76
CA ALA A 191 -2.26 -3.43 -9.35
C ALA A 191 -1.01 -4.15 -8.83
N VAL A 192 -0.51 -5.16 -9.57
CA VAL A 192 0.71 -5.90 -9.22
C VAL A 192 1.95 -5.01 -9.29
N LEU A 193 2.09 -4.21 -10.34
CA LEU A 193 3.23 -3.31 -10.50
C LEU A 193 3.27 -2.28 -9.36
N ALA A 194 2.12 -1.70 -9.02
CA ALA A 194 2.01 -0.74 -7.93
C ALA A 194 2.30 -1.39 -6.57
N TYR A 195 1.75 -2.58 -6.30
CA TYR A 195 2.05 -3.35 -5.10
C TYR A 195 3.55 -3.55 -4.90
N ASN A 196 4.25 -4.03 -5.94
CA ASN A 196 5.69 -4.27 -5.87
C ASN A 196 6.49 -2.97 -5.66
N ALA A 197 6.12 -1.90 -6.36
CA ALA A 197 6.77 -0.60 -6.22
C ALA A 197 6.60 -0.04 -4.81
N PHE A 198 5.38 -0.02 -4.26
CA PHE A 198 5.12 0.51 -2.92
C PHE A 198 5.70 -0.36 -1.82
N THR A 199 5.70 -1.67 -1.96
CA THR A 199 6.39 -2.58 -1.01
C THR A 199 7.88 -2.26 -0.93
N ARG A 200 8.52 -1.99 -2.08
CA ARG A 200 9.93 -1.58 -2.11
C ARG A 200 10.15 -0.23 -1.44
N ILE A 201 9.30 0.77 -1.73
CA ILE A 201 9.38 2.10 -1.11
C ILE A 201 9.21 1.99 0.40
N ASN A 202 8.20 1.27 0.88
CA ASN A 202 7.95 1.09 2.30
C ASN A 202 9.12 0.45 3.02
N ARG A 203 9.78 -0.53 2.40
CA ARG A 203 10.98 -1.17 2.98
C ARG A 203 12.11 -0.16 3.19
N VAL A 204 12.35 0.75 2.24
CA VAL A 204 13.37 1.79 2.37
C VAL A 204 13.02 2.74 3.51
N VAL A 205 11.78 3.24 3.55
CA VAL A 205 11.30 4.15 4.59
C VAL A 205 11.40 3.52 5.99
N LEU A 206 11.03 2.24 6.12
CA LEU A 206 11.12 1.53 7.40
C LEU A 206 12.58 1.30 7.82
N ALA A 207 13.48 1.05 6.89
CA ALA A 207 14.91 0.93 7.21
C ALA A 207 15.52 2.28 7.69
N GLU A 208 15.11 3.39 7.07
CA GLU A 208 15.51 4.73 7.53
C GLU A 208 14.94 5.05 8.92
N LEU A 209 13.66 4.68 9.15
CA LEU A 209 13.00 4.85 10.45
C LEU A 209 13.67 4.01 11.56
N ASP A 210 14.07 2.78 11.26
CA ASP A 210 14.79 1.91 12.20
C ASP A 210 16.16 2.46 12.54
N GLY A 211 16.91 2.98 11.55
CA GLY A 211 18.16 3.69 11.77
C GLY A 211 17.98 4.92 12.64
N PHE A 212 16.96 5.74 12.38
CA PHE A 212 16.63 6.89 13.21
C PHE A 212 16.28 6.50 14.64
N ALA A 213 15.50 5.43 14.83
CA ALA A 213 15.14 4.91 16.14
C ALA A 213 16.38 4.47 16.93
N HIS A 214 17.34 3.82 16.26
CA HIS A 214 18.60 3.40 16.88
C HIS A 214 19.43 4.62 17.35
N ASP A 215 19.63 5.62 16.49
CA ASP A 215 20.35 6.84 16.82
C ASP A 215 19.65 7.62 17.95
N LEU A 216 18.33 7.73 17.90
CA LEU A 216 17.52 8.41 18.90
C LEU A 216 17.57 7.70 20.26
N HIS A 217 17.53 6.36 20.28
CA HIS A 217 17.70 5.57 21.49
C HIS A 217 19.07 5.85 22.14
N ALA A 218 20.15 5.79 21.34
CA ALA A 218 21.48 6.08 21.83
C ALA A 218 21.59 7.50 22.42
N TYR A 219 21.08 8.49 21.69
CA TYR A 219 21.06 9.89 22.17
C TYR A 219 20.29 10.07 23.48
N LEU A 220 19.11 9.46 23.61
CA LEU A 220 18.30 9.59 24.82
C LEU A 220 18.86 8.83 26.04
N THR A 221 19.71 7.83 25.82
CA THR A 221 20.31 7.03 26.90
C THR A 221 21.71 7.50 27.28
N THR A 222 22.53 7.94 26.33
CA THR A 222 23.96 8.29 26.57
C THR A 222 24.24 9.80 26.42
N GLY A 223 23.33 10.56 25.83
CA GLY A 223 23.56 11.97 25.46
C GLY A 223 24.36 12.15 24.17
N GLU A 224 24.82 11.07 23.54
CA GLU A 224 25.66 11.12 22.34
C GLU A 224 24.99 10.41 21.15
N ARG A 225 25.17 10.93 19.93
CA ARG A 225 24.73 10.30 18.69
C ARG A 225 25.75 9.25 18.24
N VAL A 226 25.37 7.99 18.08
CA VAL A 226 26.25 6.90 17.61
C VAL A 226 26.56 7.00 16.11
N GLY A 227 25.70 7.62 15.30
CA GLY A 227 25.81 7.72 13.83
C GLY A 227 26.68 8.85 13.28
N GLY A 228 27.36 9.65 14.12
CA GLY A 228 28.14 10.83 13.72
C GLY A 228 29.45 10.56 12.96
N MET A 229 29.82 9.31 12.66
CA MET A 229 31.11 8.92 12.07
C MET A 229 31.02 8.32 10.66
N ARG A 230 30.10 8.79 9.81
CA ARG A 230 30.23 8.51 8.36
C ARG A 230 30.32 9.83 7.60
N LYS A 231 31.58 10.28 7.37
CA LYS A 231 31.94 11.15 6.24
C LYS A 231 32.00 10.33 4.96
#